data_b2235dae57ebf39a6fe7ca92a4f08bfb
#
_entry.id   b2235dae57ebf39a6fe7ca92a4f08bfb
#
_cell.length_a   1.000
_cell.length_b   1.000
_cell.length_c   1.000
_cell.angle_alpha   90.00
_cell.angle_beta   90.00
_cell.angle_gamma   90.00
#
_symmetry.space_group_name_H-M   'P 1'
#
loop_
_entity.id
_entity.type
_entity.pdbx_description
1 polymer ?
#
loop_
_entity_poly.entity_id
_entity_poly.type
_entity_poly.pdbx_seq_one_letter_code
_entity_poly.pdbx_strand_id
1 'polypeptide(L)'
;MIMEAFQGFESKVRYEISGHSGDAPDVELVAAHAVPSNDRERLQVVRKMVAHTELCDSGDNTMASCEMAVKNITKQDADEHVVFLLSDANLEQYGIDAKALLRLLRIDPRVKVFIIFIGSLGDQAKRLAAALPASQVFVALDTREIPRIMKACLLMGM
;
A
#
# COMPACT_ATOMS: atom_id res chain seq x y z
N MET A 1 0.64 13.29 -4.48
CA MET A 1 1.85 12.47 -4.75
C MET A 1 1.53 11.18 -5.52
N ILE A 2 0.90 10.12 -4.93
CA ILE A 2 0.62 8.85 -5.64
C ILE A 2 -0.33 9.08 -6.81
N MET A 3 -1.47 9.71 -6.59
CA MET A 3 -2.45 10.04 -7.63
C MET A 3 -1.86 10.90 -8.77
N GLU A 4 -0.96 11.81 -8.45
CA GLU A 4 -0.25 12.64 -9.44
C GLU A 4 0.79 11.83 -10.22
N ALA A 5 1.44 10.86 -9.58
CA ALA A 5 2.45 10.02 -10.25
C ALA A 5 1.88 9.17 -11.38
N PHE A 6 0.57 8.85 -11.33
CA PHE A 6 -0.12 8.08 -12.37
C PHE A 6 -0.92 8.95 -13.35
N GLN A 7 -0.93 10.27 -13.17
CA GLN A 7 -1.60 11.18 -14.11
C GLN A 7 -0.99 11.07 -15.51
N GLY A 8 -1.82 10.90 -16.52
CA GLY A 8 -1.42 10.69 -17.91
C GLY A 8 -1.11 9.24 -18.28
N PHE A 9 -1.25 8.30 -17.34
CA PHE A 9 -1.05 6.87 -17.58
C PHE A 9 -2.35 6.06 -17.44
N GLU A 10 -3.51 6.71 -17.44
CA GLU A 10 -4.83 6.12 -17.17
C GLU A 10 -5.20 5.01 -18.18
N SER A 11 -4.66 5.07 -19.40
CA SER A 11 -4.85 4.03 -20.42
C SER A 11 -4.01 2.77 -20.18
N LYS A 12 -2.95 2.86 -19.33
CA LYS A 12 -1.99 1.77 -19.09
C LYS A 12 -2.03 1.26 -17.66
N VAL A 13 -2.39 2.12 -16.71
CA VAL A 13 -2.36 1.82 -15.28
C VAL A 13 -3.74 2.09 -14.70
N ARG A 14 -4.40 1.05 -14.21
CA ARG A 14 -5.57 1.15 -13.34
C ARG A 14 -5.12 0.97 -11.91
N TYR A 15 -5.58 1.79 -11.00
CA TYR A 15 -5.23 1.68 -9.59
C TYR A 15 -6.41 2.00 -8.68
N GLU A 16 -6.39 1.45 -7.51
CA GLU A 16 -7.26 1.78 -6.39
C GLU A 16 -6.41 2.13 -5.17
N ILE A 17 -6.99 2.86 -4.22
CA ILE A 17 -6.36 3.15 -2.95
C ILE A 17 -7.37 2.82 -1.87
N SER A 18 -7.00 1.92 -0.97
CA SER A 18 -7.75 1.64 0.24
C SER A 18 -6.92 1.92 1.50
N GLY A 19 -7.62 2.23 2.58
CA GLY A 19 -7.07 2.32 3.92
C GLY A 19 -7.60 1.18 4.79
N HIS A 20 -7.04 1.02 5.97
CA HIS A 20 -7.55 0.09 6.98
C HIS A 20 -7.42 0.69 8.38
N SER A 21 -8.16 0.16 9.32
CA SER A 21 -8.15 0.52 10.74
C SER A 21 -8.45 -0.73 11.58
N GLY A 22 -8.53 -0.59 12.91
CA GLY A 22 -8.85 -1.69 13.80
C GLY A 22 -10.23 -2.32 13.56
N ASP A 23 -11.18 -1.54 13.08
CA ASP A 23 -12.57 -1.93 12.83
C ASP A 23 -12.89 -2.30 11.38
N ALA A 24 -12.03 -1.93 10.42
CA ALA A 24 -12.25 -2.18 9.01
C ALA A 24 -10.94 -2.54 8.25
N PRO A 25 -10.87 -3.71 7.62
CA PRO A 25 -9.71 -4.11 6.82
C PRO A 25 -9.67 -3.44 5.44
N ASP A 26 -10.79 -2.87 4.97
CA ASP A 26 -10.87 -2.23 3.65
C ASP A 26 -11.78 -1.01 3.70
N VAL A 27 -11.17 0.16 3.58
CA VAL A 27 -11.85 1.45 3.48
C VAL A 27 -11.53 2.05 2.12
N GLU A 28 -12.48 2.01 1.20
CA GLU A 28 -12.29 2.56 -0.14
C GLU A 28 -12.03 4.07 -0.11
N LEU A 29 -10.85 4.49 -0.50
CA LEU A 29 -10.45 5.89 -0.65
C LEU A 29 -10.52 6.34 -2.11
N VAL A 30 -10.03 5.50 -3.04
CA VAL A 30 -10.08 5.71 -4.48
C VAL A 30 -10.46 4.40 -5.15
N ALA A 31 -11.61 4.37 -5.82
CA ALA A 31 -12.02 3.23 -6.62
C ALA A 31 -11.33 3.24 -7.99
N ALA A 32 -10.99 2.08 -8.54
CA ALA A 32 -10.32 1.94 -9.83
C ALA A 32 -11.10 2.57 -11.02
N HIS A 33 -12.43 2.65 -10.91
CA HIS A 33 -13.31 3.25 -11.92
C HIS A 33 -13.59 4.74 -11.70
N ALA A 34 -13.10 5.33 -10.60
CA ALA A 34 -13.37 6.71 -10.18
C ALA A 34 -12.09 7.40 -9.67
N VAL A 35 -11.01 7.27 -10.45
CA VAL A 35 -9.72 7.89 -10.14
C VAL A 35 -9.86 9.41 -10.26
N PRO A 36 -9.40 10.19 -9.24
CA PRO A 36 -9.46 11.65 -9.25
C PRO A 36 -8.71 12.25 -10.42
N SER A 37 -9.39 13.06 -11.22
CA SER A 37 -8.88 13.69 -12.44
C SER A 37 -8.36 15.11 -12.23
N ASN A 38 -8.72 15.74 -11.11
CA ASN A 38 -8.37 17.13 -10.80
C ASN A 38 -8.12 17.34 -9.31
N ASP A 39 -7.58 18.50 -8.94
CA ASP A 39 -7.18 18.83 -7.57
C ASP A 39 -8.36 18.87 -6.58
N ARG A 40 -9.55 19.25 -7.03
CA ARG A 40 -10.75 19.24 -6.19
C ARG A 40 -11.13 17.83 -5.76
N GLU A 41 -11.08 16.88 -6.68
CA GLU A 41 -11.36 15.46 -6.41
C GLU A 41 -10.25 14.86 -5.53
N ARG A 42 -8.99 15.18 -5.79
CA ARG A 42 -7.86 14.77 -4.93
C ARG A 42 -8.00 15.29 -3.50
N LEU A 43 -8.43 16.53 -3.35
CA LEU A 43 -8.71 17.11 -2.03
C LEU A 43 -9.85 16.35 -1.30
N GLN A 44 -10.85 15.86 -2.03
CA GLN A 44 -11.91 15.04 -1.41
C GLN A 44 -11.36 13.71 -0.88
N VAL A 45 -10.43 13.06 -1.59
CA VAL A 45 -9.73 11.86 -1.09
C VAL A 45 -8.98 12.16 0.19
N VAL A 46 -8.20 13.25 0.22
CA VAL A 46 -7.48 13.67 1.44
C VAL A 46 -8.44 13.91 2.61
N ARG A 47 -9.59 14.55 2.37
CA ARG A 47 -10.63 14.75 3.40
C ARG A 47 -11.20 13.44 3.91
N LYS A 48 -11.44 12.45 3.02
CA LYS A 48 -11.86 11.09 3.43
C LYS A 48 -10.80 10.43 4.31
N MET A 49 -9.51 10.55 3.95
CA MET A 49 -8.41 10.00 4.76
C MET A 49 -8.37 10.61 6.15
N VAL A 50 -8.45 11.95 6.25
CA VAL A 50 -8.47 12.66 7.53
C VAL A 50 -9.70 12.24 8.36
N ALA A 51 -10.89 12.25 7.77
CA ALA A 51 -12.11 11.84 8.47
C ALA A 51 -12.01 10.38 8.96
N HIS A 52 -11.43 9.49 8.17
CA HIS A 52 -11.22 8.12 8.59
C HIS A 52 -10.29 8.03 9.82
N THR A 53 -9.15 8.76 9.83
CA THR A 53 -8.23 8.75 10.98
C THR A 53 -8.83 9.35 12.26
N GLU A 54 -9.83 10.22 12.13
CA GLU A 54 -10.51 10.85 13.29
C GLU A 54 -11.67 9.98 13.85
N LEU A 55 -12.27 9.15 13.01
CA LEU A 55 -13.52 8.44 13.34
C LEU A 55 -13.36 6.92 13.46
N CYS A 56 -12.22 6.35 13.05
CA CYS A 56 -11.99 4.92 13.13
C CYS A 56 -11.46 4.50 14.51
N ASP A 57 -11.74 3.25 14.89
CA ASP A 57 -11.15 2.65 16.07
C ASP A 57 -9.64 2.38 15.85
N SER A 58 -8.87 2.51 16.94
CA SER A 58 -7.46 2.17 16.93
C SER A 58 -7.27 0.66 16.74
N GLY A 59 -6.24 0.26 16.02
CA GLY A 59 -5.93 -1.13 15.76
C GLY A 59 -5.26 -1.32 14.41
N ASP A 60 -4.96 -2.57 14.08
CA ASP A 60 -4.28 -2.92 12.84
C ASP A 60 -5.00 -4.06 12.12
N ASN A 61 -5.28 -3.87 10.84
CA ASN A 61 -5.80 -4.87 9.93
C ASN A 61 -4.88 -5.08 8.70
N THR A 62 -3.59 -4.75 8.84
CA THR A 62 -2.59 -4.84 7.75
C THR A 62 -2.64 -6.18 7.01
N MET A 63 -2.71 -7.29 7.74
CA MET A 63 -2.74 -8.64 7.15
C MET A 63 -4.00 -8.84 6.31
N ALA A 64 -5.18 -8.61 6.90
CA ALA A 64 -6.46 -8.80 6.22
C ALA A 64 -6.64 -7.82 5.04
N SER A 65 -6.21 -6.58 5.20
CA SER A 65 -6.24 -5.57 4.14
C SER A 65 -5.40 -5.98 2.92
N CYS A 66 -4.17 -6.44 3.14
CA CYS A 66 -3.30 -6.89 2.06
C CYS A 66 -3.87 -8.15 1.38
N GLU A 67 -4.40 -9.12 2.14
CA GLU A 67 -5.06 -10.31 1.59
C GLU A 67 -6.26 -9.93 0.72
N MET A 68 -7.07 -8.97 1.14
CA MET A 68 -8.21 -8.48 0.37
C MET A 68 -7.76 -7.78 -0.91
N ALA A 69 -6.74 -6.92 -0.83
CA ALA A 69 -6.18 -6.24 -2.00
C ALA A 69 -5.67 -7.25 -3.04
N VAL A 70 -4.92 -8.28 -2.62
CA VAL A 70 -4.45 -9.35 -3.50
C VAL A 70 -5.62 -10.11 -4.13
N LYS A 71 -6.62 -10.49 -3.34
CA LYS A 71 -7.81 -11.18 -3.83
C LYS A 71 -8.63 -10.33 -4.81
N ASN A 72 -8.69 -9.03 -4.63
CA ASN A 72 -9.44 -8.14 -5.49
C ASN A 72 -8.71 -7.87 -6.80
N ILE A 73 -7.40 -7.61 -6.75
CA ILE A 73 -6.62 -7.31 -7.96
C ILE A 73 -6.54 -8.51 -8.91
N THR A 74 -6.51 -9.75 -8.40
CA THR A 74 -6.46 -10.97 -9.23
C THR A 74 -7.74 -11.23 -10.03
N LYS A 75 -8.83 -10.51 -9.74
CA LYS A 75 -10.08 -10.56 -10.53
C LYS A 75 -10.04 -9.62 -11.73
N GLN A 76 -9.06 -8.72 -11.79
CA GLN A 76 -8.91 -7.76 -12.87
C GLN A 76 -8.15 -8.40 -14.04
N ASP A 77 -8.55 -8.04 -15.26
CA ASP A 77 -7.81 -8.42 -16.47
C ASP A 77 -6.68 -7.42 -16.71
N ALA A 78 -5.45 -7.86 -16.51
CA ALA A 78 -4.23 -7.07 -16.69
C ALA A 78 -3.00 -7.98 -16.87
N ASP A 79 -1.99 -7.46 -17.56
CA ASP A 79 -0.72 -8.16 -17.80
C ASP A 79 0.07 -8.34 -16.49
N GLU A 80 -0.03 -7.37 -15.59
CA GLU A 80 0.65 -7.38 -14.29
C GLU A 80 -0.27 -6.93 -13.15
N HIS A 81 -0.13 -7.60 -12.01
CA HIS A 81 -0.81 -7.25 -10.78
C HIS A 81 0.21 -6.85 -9.71
N VAL A 82 0.06 -5.65 -9.16
CA VAL A 82 0.97 -5.09 -8.17
C VAL A 82 0.20 -4.55 -6.98
N VAL A 83 0.60 -4.91 -5.78
CA VAL A 83 0.06 -4.38 -4.53
C VAL A 83 1.18 -3.68 -3.76
N PHE A 84 0.95 -2.44 -3.36
CA PHE A 84 1.82 -1.69 -2.46
C PHE A 84 1.17 -1.59 -1.09
N LEU A 85 1.82 -2.15 -0.09
CA LEU A 85 1.44 -2.01 1.31
C LEU A 85 2.30 -0.91 1.95
N LEU A 86 1.67 0.17 2.42
CA LEU A 86 2.31 1.25 3.14
C LEU A 86 2.01 1.10 4.64
N SER A 87 3.04 1.10 5.49
CA SER A 87 2.91 0.93 6.94
C SER A 87 3.90 1.81 7.69
N ASP A 88 3.52 2.30 8.86
CA ASP A 88 4.42 3.00 9.79
C ASP A 88 5.37 2.06 10.56
N ALA A 89 5.33 0.76 10.23
CA ALA A 89 6.10 -0.32 10.85
C ALA A 89 5.77 -0.61 12.32
N ASN A 90 4.70 -0.05 12.89
CA ASN A 90 4.28 -0.32 14.26
C ASN A 90 3.51 -1.64 14.39
N LEU A 91 4.06 -2.71 13.82
CA LEU A 91 3.38 -3.99 13.63
C LEU A 91 3.61 -4.97 14.78
N GLU A 92 4.75 -4.84 15.51
CA GLU A 92 5.09 -5.77 16.61
C GLU A 92 4.06 -5.74 17.75
N GLN A 93 3.47 -4.59 18.05
CA GLN A 93 2.42 -4.46 19.07
C GLN A 93 1.15 -5.25 18.73
N TYR A 94 0.93 -5.58 17.45
CA TYR A 94 -0.19 -6.38 16.97
C TYR A 94 0.20 -7.84 16.68
N GLY A 95 1.42 -8.24 17.07
CA GLY A 95 1.93 -9.60 16.87
C GLY A 95 2.28 -9.93 15.41
N ILE A 96 2.43 -8.91 14.56
CA ILE A 96 2.80 -9.09 13.16
C ILE A 96 4.33 -9.07 13.05
N ASP A 97 4.91 -10.22 12.83
CA ASP A 97 6.34 -10.43 12.68
C ASP A 97 6.78 -10.53 11.20
N ALA A 98 8.09 -10.61 10.97
CA ALA A 98 8.64 -10.79 9.62
C ALA A 98 8.15 -12.07 8.92
N LYS A 99 7.84 -13.12 9.67
CA LYS A 99 7.32 -14.37 9.11
C LYS A 99 5.89 -14.19 8.58
N ALA A 100 5.06 -13.43 9.29
CA ALA A 100 3.73 -13.07 8.84
C ALA A 100 3.79 -12.23 7.55
N LEU A 101 4.65 -11.21 7.51
CA LEU A 101 4.86 -10.37 6.32
C LEU A 101 5.42 -11.17 5.13
N LEU A 102 6.33 -12.13 5.39
CA LEU A 102 6.84 -13.01 4.32
C LEU A 102 5.72 -13.86 3.68
N ARG A 103 4.69 -14.25 4.45
CA ARG A 103 3.52 -14.92 3.90
C ARG A 103 2.72 -14.01 2.97
N LEU A 104 2.54 -12.73 3.33
CA LEU A 104 1.88 -11.76 2.46
C LEU A 104 2.61 -11.59 1.12
N LEU A 105 3.94 -11.49 1.15
CA LEU A 105 4.75 -11.36 -0.07
C LEU A 105 4.62 -12.56 -1.03
N ARG A 106 4.10 -13.70 -0.54
CA ARG A 106 3.99 -14.96 -1.28
C ARG A 106 2.56 -15.47 -1.40
N ILE A 107 1.57 -14.66 -1.09
CA ILE A 107 0.18 -15.10 -0.98
C ILE A 107 -0.40 -15.57 -2.32
N ASP A 108 -0.06 -14.90 -3.42
CA ASP A 108 -0.44 -15.30 -4.78
C ASP A 108 0.74 -15.01 -5.74
N PRO A 109 1.25 -16.04 -6.45
CA PRO A 109 2.41 -15.87 -7.34
C PRO A 109 2.13 -14.96 -8.55
N ARG A 110 0.87 -14.66 -8.86
CA ARG A 110 0.47 -13.75 -9.94
C ARG A 110 0.57 -12.29 -9.52
N VAL A 111 0.72 -12.01 -8.22
CA VAL A 111 0.70 -10.65 -7.67
C VAL A 111 2.07 -10.30 -7.09
N LYS A 112 2.66 -9.22 -7.56
CA LYS A 112 3.86 -8.63 -6.96
C LYS A 112 3.45 -7.78 -5.77
N VAL A 113 3.73 -8.24 -4.55
CA VAL A 113 3.48 -7.47 -3.33
C VAL A 113 4.76 -6.76 -2.90
N PHE A 114 4.69 -5.45 -2.67
CA PHE A 114 5.77 -4.63 -2.15
C PHE A 114 5.35 -3.99 -0.83
N ILE A 115 6.25 -3.97 0.14
CA ILE A 115 6.04 -3.31 1.43
C ILE A 115 6.92 -2.08 1.51
N ILE A 116 6.34 -0.93 1.84
CA ILE A 116 7.06 0.32 2.06
C ILE A 116 6.80 0.77 3.50
N PHE A 117 7.81 0.65 4.35
CA PHE A 117 7.75 1.19 5.69
C PHE A 117 8.02 2.69 5.68
N ILE A 118 7.16 3.46 6.34
CA ILE A 118 7.25 4.91 6.43
C ILE A 118 7.84 5.30 7.79
N GLY A 119 8.91 6.00 7.77
CA GLY A 119 9.98 6.14 8.70
C GLY A 119 9.86 6.88 10.01
N SER A 120 8.83 6.87 10.84
CA SER A 120 8.98 7.43 12.19
C SER A 120 9.58 6.44 13.21
N LEU A 121 9.43 5.15 13.01
CA LEU A 121 9.97 4.06 13.85
C LEU A 121 11.17 3.38 13.18
N GLY A 122 12.18 4.18 12.77
CA GLY A 122 13.29 3.79 11.91
C GLY A 122 14.00 2.49 12.28
N ASP A 123 14.18 2.18 13.57
CA ASP A 123 14.88 0.94 13.97
C ASP A 123 14.00 -0.30 13.80
N GLN A 124 12.71 -0.22 14.09
CA GLN A 124 11.77 -1.33 13.86
C GLN A 124 11.59 -1.61 12.39
N ALA A 125 11.37 -0.55 11.58
CA ALA A 125 11.27 -0.66 10.12
C ALA A 125 12.52 -1.30 9.51
N LYS A 126 13.72 -0.89 9.96
CA LYS A 126 15.00 -1.46 9.50
C LYS A 126 15.16 -2.93 9.89
N ARG A 127 14.78 -3.31 11.13
CA ARG A 127 14.84 -4.72 11.56
C ARG A 127 13.91 -5.60 10.74
N LEU A 128 12.66 -5.17 10.51
CA LEU A 128 11.70 -5.89 9.69
C LEU A 128 12.18 -5.99 8.24
N ALA A 129 12.65 -4.89 7.65
CA ALA A 129 13.17 -4.88 6.28
C ALA A 129 14.39 -5.79 6.11
N ALA A 130 15.30 -5.84 7.09
CA ALA A 130 16.48 -6.71 7.05
C ALA A 130 16.15 -8.20 7.12
N ALA A 131 14.99 -8.57 7.67
CA ALA A 131 14.53 -9.96 7.76
C ALA A 131 13.69 -10.41 6.55
N LEU A 132 13.47 -9.53 5.57
CA LEU A 132 12.59 -9.74 4.42
C LEU A 132 13.37 -9.57 3.10
N PRO A 133 12.82 -10.05 1.95
CA PRO A 133 13.49 -9.89 0.65
C PRO A 133 13.71 -8.40 0.29
N ALA A 134 14.97 -8.01 0.10
CA ALA A 134 15.35 -6.63 -0.20
C ALA A 134 14.78 -6.09 -1.54
N SER A 135 14.36 -6.98 -2.44
CA SER A 135 13.69 -6.59 -3.70
C SER A 135 12.21 -6.24 -3.54
N GLN A 136 11.60 -6.54 -2.38
CA GLN A 136 10.17 -6.35 -2.15
C GLN A 136 9.86 -5.46 -0.93
N VAL A 137 10.86 -5.15 -0.09
CA VAL A 137 10.63 -4.39 1.14
C VAL A 137 11.56 -3.19 1.19
N PHE A 138 11.00 -2.02 1.41
CA PHE A 138 11.68 -0.74 1.37
C PHE A 138 11.39 0.06 2.64
N VAL A 139 12.29 0.96 3.00
CA VAL A 139 12.10 1.94 4.07
C VAL A 139 12.18 3.33 3.46
N ALA A 140 11.12 4.11 3.57
CA ALA A 140 11.07 5.51 3.18
C ALA A 140 11.22 6.37 4.45
N LEU A 141 12.34 7.03 4.62
CA LEU A 141 12.57 7.95 5.73
C LEU A 141 11.86 9.29 5.52
N ASP A 142 11.62 9.63 4.27
CA ASP A 142 10.86 10.80 3.84
C ASP A 142 9.73 10.35 2.90
N THR A 143 8.51 10.83 3.13
CA THR A 143 7.34 10.51 2.30
C THR A 143 7.52 10.87 0.84
N ARG A 144 8.41 11.82 0.51
CA ARG A 144 8.80 12.20 -0.86
C ARG A 144 9.53 11.07 -1.61
N GLU A 145 10.06 10.09 -0.90
CA GLU A 145 10.73 8.93 -1.51
C GLU A 145 9.73 7.90 -2.05
N ILE A 146 8.51 7.84 -1.50
CA ILE A 146 7.49 6.84 -1.84
C ILE A 146 7.21 6.76 -3.35
N PRO A 147 6.93 7.86 -4.08
CA PRO A 147 6.69 7.79 -5.52
C PRO A 147 7.88 7.24 -6.31
N ARG A 148 9.11 7.57 -5.89
CA ARG A 148 10.33 7.06 -6.53
C ARG A 148 10.49 5.56 -6.31
N ILE A 149 10.25 5.09 -5.08
CA ILE A 149 10.28 3.66 -4.73
C ILE A 149 9.23 2.92 -5.56
N MET A 150 7.99 3.39 -5.57
CA MET A 150 6.90 2.77 -6.33
C MET A 150 7.22 2.69 -7.83
N LYS A 151 7.74 3.78 -8.41
CA LYS A 151 8.16 3.79 -9.81
C LYS A 151 9.28 2.77 -10.09
N ALA A 152 10.27 2.66 -9.21
CA ALA A 152 11.33 1.67 -9.35
C ALA A 152 10.78 0.24 -9.29
N CYS A 153 9.84 -0.05 -8.37
CA CYS A 153 9.18 -1.35 -8.26
C CYS A 153 8.40 -1.71 -9.52
N LEU A 154 7.66 -0.78 -10.10
CA LEU A 154 6.92 -1.00 -11.36
C LEU A 154 7.85 -1.30 -12.53
N LEU A 155 9.02 -0.66 -12.59
CA LEU A 155 10.02 -0.91 -13.64
C LEU A 155 10.79 -2.23 -13.47
N MET A 156 10.87 -2.78 -12.25
CA MET A 156 11.50 -4.10 -12.02
C MET A 156 10.65 -5.27 -12.52
N GLY A 157 9.42 -5.02 -12.88
CA GLY A 157 8.47 -6.02 -13.39
C GLY A 157 8.39 -6.09 -14.92
N MET A 158 8.90 -5.09 -15.59
CA MET A 158 8.99 -5.06 -17.05
C MET A 158 10.31 -5.64 -17.49
#